data_77a502c195088b6f3ae9216a47118487
#
_entry.id   77a502c195088b6f3ae9216a47118487
#
_cell.length_a   1.000
_cell.length_b   1.000
_cell.length_c   1.000
_cell.angle_alpha   90.00
_cell.angle_beta   90.00
_cell.angle_gamma   90.00
#
_symmetry.space_group_name_H-M   'P 1'
#
loop_
_entity.id
_entity.type
_entity.pdbx_description
1 polymer ?
#
loop_
_entity_poly.entity_id
_entity_poly.type
_entity_poly.pdbx_seq_one_letter_code
_entity_poly.pdbx_strand_id
1 'polypeptide(L)'
;MKKFVFLITALLSVSFLEAKVTMPQLFQSGMVLQRGKAIPIWGTADAGEAVTVTFNKKQYATVADEQGRWRVDLPKMKAGGPYELTVNGLQFTDVLIGDVWLCSGQSNIDVHIERVYPQYVKEVDAYENAQIRLFRVQNDTDTHGVKDDIRPTNINWKPLNKQNAWPFSAVGYFLGKRMFEKTGVPQGIIVNSWGGTPIEAWISADSLQRDYPMLVRRTAMYQNDAYVKAQMQANGEAGRQWDSLLNEGEEKGKGKEEGDYLYASLAFDDSGWKTINQNDWQWRGVGSVWLRQHININKEHARKAARLLLGTLFDQDVTYLNGQEVGHTYYQYPPRRYDIPEGLLREGDNVITV
;
A
#
# COMPACT_ATOMS: atom_id res chain seq x y z
N MET A 1 -2.07 -12.91 -85.27
CA MET A 1 -1.25 -12.38 -84.17
C MET A 1 -2.18 -11.75 -83.17
N LYS A 2 -2.49 -12.45 -82.06
CA LYS A 2 -3.39 -11.97 -81.00
C LYS A 2 -2.54 -11.33 -79.92
N LYS A 3 -2.69 -10.02 -79.67
CA LYS A 3 -2.02 -9.29 -78.58
C LYS A 3 -2.79 -9.55 -77.26
N PHE A 4 -2.16 -10.21 -76.33
CA PHE A 4 -2.63 -10.31 -74.93
C PHE A 4 -2.20 -9.06 -74.19
N VAL A 5 -3.19 -8.33 -73.69
CA VAL A 5 -2.98 -7.19 -72.75
C VAL A 5 -3.10 -7.78 -71.35
N PHE A 6 -2.00 -7.81 -70.59
CA PHE A 6 -2.01 -8.17 -69.18
C PHE A 6 -2.38 -6.90 -68.37
N LEU A 7 -3.56 -6.89 -67.76
CA LEU A 7 -3.97 -5.86 -66.80
C LEU A 7 -3.45 -6.30 -65.42
N ILE A 8 -2.40 -5.64 -64.90
CA ILE A 8 -1.89 -5.83 -63.56
C ILE A 8 -2.75 -4.96 -62.64
N THR A 9 -3.67 -5.58 -61.91
CA THR A 9 -4.42 -4.93 -60.81
C THR A 9 -3.52 -4.92 -59.57
N ALA A 10 -2.91 -3.80 -59.26
CA ALA A 10 -2.21 -3.60 -57.98
C ALA A 10 -3.24 -3.51 -56.85
N LEU A 11 -3.38 -4.58 -56.06
CA LEU A 11 -4.06 -4.54 -54.78
C LEU A 11 -3.21 -3.73 -53.80
N LEU A 12 -3.60 -2.49 -53.57
CA LEU A 12 -3.13 -1.71 -52.42
C LEU A 12 -3.71 -2.37 -51.17
N SER A 13 -2.94 -3.22 -50.51
CA SER A 13 -3.20 -3.65 -49.15
C SER A 13 -2.99 -2.46 -48.24
N VAL A 14 -4.05 -1.74 -47.92
CA VAL A 14 -4.06 -0.79 -46.82
C VAL A 14 -3.98 -1.63 -45.55
N SER A 15 -2.76 -1.80 -45.04
CA SER A 15 -2.56 -2.27 -43.68
C SER A 15 -3.13 -1.19 -42.77
N PHE A 16 -4.32 -1.41 -42.22
CA PHE A 16 -4.78 -0.67 -41.07
C PHE A 16 -3.78 -0.99 -39.94
N LEU A 17 -2.77 -0.15 -39.74
CA LEU A 17 -2.11 -0.09 -38.44
C LEU A 17 -3.24 0.26 -37.45
N GLU A 18 -3.61 -0.69 -36.63
CA GLU A 18 -4.50 -0.44 -35.53
C GLU A 18 -3.77 0.55 -34.61
N ALA A 19 -4.13 1.80 -34.74
CA ALA A 19 -3.60 2.90 -33.98
C ALA A 19 -3.88 2.61 -32.50
N LYS A 20 -2.82 2.55 -31.69
CA LYS A 20 -2.88 2.05 -30.32
C LYS A 20 -3.15 3.17 -29.33
N VAL A 21 -4.43 3.53 -29.19
CA VAL A 21 -4.85 4.40 -28.08
C VAL A 21 -4.49 3.76 -26.76
N THR A 22 -3.83 4.50 -25.88
CA THR A 22 -3.54 4.10 -24.51
C THR A 22 -4.26 5.00 -23.52
N MET A 23 -4.62 4.41 -22.38
CA MET A 23 -5.29 5.11 -21.28
C MET A 23 -4.42 5.03 -20.03
N PRO A 24 -4.37 6.10 -19.21
CA PRO A 24 -3.77 6.03 -17.89
C PRO A 24 -4.34 4.88 -17.04
N GLN A 25 -3.50 4.29 -16.20
CA GLN A 25 -3.85 3.15 -15.35
C GLN A 25 -5.02 3.40 -14.40
N LEU A 26 -5.37 4.65 -14.18
CA LEU A 26 -6.52 5.04 -13.37
C LEU A 26 -7.86 4.75 -14.06
N PHE A 27 -7.87 4.73 -15.42
CA PHE A 27 -9.06 4.37 -16.20
C PHE A 27 -9.18 2.86 -16.33
N GLN A 28 -10.09 2.29 -15.57
CA GLN A 28 -10.35 0.85 -15.53
C GLN A 28 -11.83 0.57 -15.28
N SER A 29 -12.27 -0.63 -15.56
CA SER A 29 -13.59 -1.08 -15.13
C SER A 29 -13.75 -0.98 -13.62
N GLY A 30 -14.94 -0.60 -13.17
CA GLY A 30 -15.22 -0.37 -11.76
C GLY A 30 -14.82 1.01 -11.23
N MET A 31 -14.24 1.91 -12.04
CA MET A 31 -13.84 3.25 -11.62
C MET A 31 -15.02 4.14 -11.22
N VAL A 32 -14.70 5.19 -10.44
CA VAL A 32 -15.63 6.29 -10.16
C VAL A 32 -15.11 7.56 -10.79
N LEU A 33 -15.95 8.23 -11.58
CA LEU A 33 -15.67 9.52 -12.20
C LEU A 33 -16.37 10.65 -11.42
N GLN A 34 -15.72 11.81 -11.31
CA GLN A 34 -16.20 12.92 -10.49
C GLN A 34 -17.49 13.53 -11.04
N ARG A 35 -18.53 13.59 -10.21
CA ARG A 35 -19.80 14.26 -10.52
C ARG A 35 -19.72 15.79 -10.47
N GLY A 36 -20.72 16.46 -11.04
CA GLY A 36 -21.01 17.89 -10.80
C GLY A 36 -20.12 18.86 -11.54
N LYS A 37 -19.11 18.41 -12.26
CA LYS A 37 -18.23 19.18 -13.13
C LYS A 37 -17.97 18.44 -14.44
N ALA A 38 -17.33 19.07 -15.42
CA ALA A 38 -16.86 18.40 -16.62
C ALA A 38 -15.96 17.22 -16.24
N ILE A 39 -16.12 16.10 -16.94
CA ILE A 39 -15.38 14.86 -16.64
C ILE A 39 -14.31 14.69 -17.70
N PRO A 40 -13.04 14.93 -17.40
CA PRO A 40 -11.96 14.74 -18.36
C PRO A 40 -11.69 13.24 -18.56
N ILE A 41 -11.60 12.86 -19.84
CA ILE A 41 -11.10 11.55 -20.30
C ILE A 41 -9.91 11.85 -21.19
N TRP A 42 -8.76 11.21 -20.94
CA TRP A 42 -7.53 11.52 -21.66
C TRP A 42 -6.64 10.30 -21.79
N GLY A 43 -5.68 10.39 -22.67
CA GLY A 43 -4.69 9.36 -22.91
C GLY A 43 -3.68 9.77 -23.98
N THR A 44 -3.02 8.78 -24.55
CA THR A 44 -2.10 8.96 -25.67
C THR A 44 -2.50 8.11 -26.88
N ALA A 45 -2.09 8.55 -28.07
CA ALA A 45 -2.29 7.89 -29.36
C ALA A 45 -1.20 8.36 -30.32
N ASP A 46 -1.20 7.89 -31.57
CA ASP A 46 -0.31 8.43 -32.57
C ASP A 46 -0.67 9.90 -32.88
N ALA A 47 0.35 10.73 -33.19
CA ALA A 47 0.10 12.13 -33.50
C ALA A 47 -0.85 12.27 -34.69
N GLY A 48 -1.90 13.09 -34.54
CA GLY A 48 -2.94 13.28 -35.53
C GLY A 48 -4.00 12.18 -35.60
N GLU A 49 -3.94 11.20 -34.73
CA GLU A 49 -4.94 10.13 -34.64
C GLU A 49 -6.31 10.63 -34.17
N ALA A 50 -7.37 10.19 -34.84
CA ALA A 50 -8.73 10.46 -34.42
C ALA A 50 -9.15 9.54 -33.27
N VAL A 51 -9.56 10.13 -32.15
CA VAL A 51 -10.00 9.41 -30.97
C VAL A 51 -11.49 9.62 -30.73
N THR A 52 -12.23 8.56 -30.61
CA THR A 52 -13.67 8.55 -30.32
C THR A 52 -13.92 7.98 -28.94
N VAL A 53 -14.51 8.80 -28.07
CA VAL A 53 -14.95 8.43 -26.72
C VAL A 53 -16.47 8.25 -26.76
N THR A 54 -16.97 7.05 -26.40
CA THR A 54 -18.41 6.79 -26.24
C THR A 54 -18.72 6.64 -24.77
N PHE A 55 -19.63 7.46 -24.27
CA PHE A 55 -20.09 7.39 -22.87
C PHE A 55 -21.60 7.65 -22.80
N ASN A 56 -22.30 6.83 -22.04
CA ASN A 56 -23.77 6.91 -21.89
C ASN A 56 -24.49 7.09 -23.24
N LYS A 57 -24.15 6.27 -24.23
CA LYS A 57 -24.69 6.24 -25.60
C LYS A 57 -24.42 7.51 -26.43
N LYS A 58 -23.58 8.41 -25.98
CA LYS A 58 -23.15 9.60 -26.73
C LYS A 58 -21.69 9.47 -27.13
N GLN A 59 -21.39 9.97 -28.33
CA GLN A 59 -20.02 9.97 -28.86
C GLN A 59 -19.43 11.38 -28.80
N TYR A 60 -18.16 11.43 -28.51
CA TYR A 60 -17.32 12.63 -28.45
C TYR A 60 -16.04 12.31 -29.21
N ALA A 61 -15.63 13.21 -30.10
CA ALA A 61 -14.44 13.00 -30.90
C ALA A 61 -13.39 14.07 -30.59
N THR A 62 -12.13 13.70 -30.71
CA THR A 62 -10.97 14.56 -30.63
C THR A 62 -9.87 14.02 -31.52
N VAL A 63 -8.76 14.75 -31.63
CA VAL A 63 -7.56 14.34 -32.37
C VAL A 63 -6.37 14.47 -31.44
N ALA A 64 -5.47 13.49 -31.47
CA ALA A 64 -4.23 13.56 -30.69
C ALA A 64 -3.32 14.68 -31.22
N ASP A 65 -2.70 15.44 -30.31
CA ASP A 65 -1.76 16.52 -30.64
C ASP A 65 -0.44 15.98 -31.20
N GLU A 66 0.48 16.88 -31.55
CA GLU A 66 1.82 16.52 -32.08
C GLU A 66 2.64 15.68 -31.10
N GLN A 67 2.35 15.72 -29.82
CA GLN A 67 2.96 14.92 -28.76
C GLN A 67 2.20 13.62 -28.50
N GLY A 68 1.16 13.32 -29.30
CA GLY A 68 0.33 12.14 -29.16
C GLY A 68 -0.65 12.21 -27.98
N ARG A 69 -0.89 13.36 -27.37
CA ARG A 69 -1.80 13.52 -26.23
C ARG A 69 -3.19 13.87 -26.74
N TRP A 70 -4.20 13.30 -26.14
CA TRP A 70 -5.59 13.64 -26.44
C TRP A 70 -6.41 13.80 -25.17
N ARG A 71 -7.49 14.60 -25.27
CA ARG A 71 -8.43 14.80 -24.19
C ARG A 71 -9.84 15.08 -24.72
N VAL A 72 -10.82 14.53 -24.01
CA VAL A 72 -12.25 14.82 -24.18
C VAL A 72 -12.83 15.22 -22.83
N ASP A 73 -13.52 16.32 -22.76
CA ASP A 73 -14.27 16.72 -21.56
C ASP A 73 -15.74 16.35 -21.74
N LEU A 74 -16.18 15.29 -21.04
CA LEU A 74 -17.59 14.91 -21.00
C LEU A 74 -18.38 15.96 -20.20
N PRO A 75 -19.67 16.18 -20.51
CA PRO A 75 -20.49 17.12 -19.76
C PRO A 75 -20.66 16.68 -18.31
N LYS A 76 -20.90 17.65 -17.42
CA LYS A 76 -21.21 17.37 -16.03
C LYS A 76 -22.39 16.42 -15.88
N MET A 77 -22.29 15.46 -14.97
CA MET A 77 -23.33 14.49 -14.66
C MET A 77 -23.70 14.51 -13.18
N LYS A 78 -24.92 14.06 -12.89
CA LYS A 78 -25.35 13.72 -11.52
C LYS A 78 -24.79 12.33 -11.14
N ALA A 79 -24.75 12.06 -9.84
CA ALA A 79 -24.40 10.72 -9.33
C ALA A 79 -25.27 9.62 -9.95
N GLY A 80 -24.68 8.47 -10.23
CA GLY A 80 -25.37 7.32 -10.81
C GLY A 80 -24.44 6.31 -11.45
N GLY A 81 -25.01 5.37 -12.15
CA GLY A 81 -24.32 4.25 -12.79
C GLY A 81 -25.00 2.92 -12.46
N PRO A 82 -24.43 1.79 -12.90
CA PRO A 82 -23.20 1.70 -13.69
C PRO A 82 -23.37 2.15 -15.16
N TYR A 83 -22.31 2.72 -15.70
CA TYR A 83 -22.18 3.12 -17.09
C TYR A 83 -21.08 2.34 -17.80
N GLU A 84 -21.05 2.45 -19.12
CA GLU A 84 -19.96 1.98 -19.96
C GLU A 84 -19.25 3.15 -20.61
N LEU A 85 -17.92 3.09 -20.64
CA LEU A 85 -17.03 4.00 -21.37
C LEU A 85 -16.28 3.19 -22.42
N THR A 86 -16.27 3.67 -23.67
CA THR A 86 -15.48 3.07 -24.74
C THR A 86 -14.59 4.12 -25.38
N VAL A 87 -13.33 3.78 -25.66
CA VAL A 87 -12.36 4.66 -26.33
C VAL A 87 -11.70 3.85 -27.44
N ASN A 88 -11.93 4.17 -28.69
CA ASN A 88 -11.40 3.45 -29.89
C ASN A 88 -11.40 1.91 -29.71
N GLY A 89 -12.48 1.33 -29.17
CA GLY A 89 -12.59 -0.11 -28.96
C GLY A 89 -12.13 -0.61 -27.58
N LEU A 90 -11.36 0.16 -26.81
CA LEU A 90 -11.10 -0.13 -25.40
C LEU A 90 -12.40 0.05 -24.60
N GLN A 91 -12.81 -0.97 -23.87
CA GLN A 91 -14.08 -0.97 -23.12
C GLN A 91 -13.84 -0.98 -21.62
N PHE A 92 -14.51 -0.08 -20.90
CA PHE A 92 -14.53 0.01 -19.45
C PHE A 92 -15.97 -0.13 -18.96
N THR A 93 -16.24 -1.14 -18.19
CA THR A 93 -17.58 -1.45 -17.65
C THR A 93 -17.69 -1.07 -16.19
N ASP A 94 -18.92 -1.06 -15.65
CA ASP A 94 -19.20 -0.81 -14.24
C ASP A 94 -18.65 0.56 -13.75
N VAL A 95 -18.73 1.58 -14.62
CA VAL A 95 -18.27 2.94 -14.31
C VAL A 95 -19.34 3.68 -13.50
N LEU A 96 -18.98 4.22 -12.36
CA LEU A 96 -19.88 5.02 -11.53
C LEU A 96 -19.56 6.51 -11.66
N ILE A 97 -20.59 7.34 -11.50
CA ILE A 97 -20.45 8.79 -11.35
C ILE A 97 -20.72 9.11 -9.88
N GLY A 98 -19.75 9.70 -9.19
CA GLY A 98 -19.82 9.95 -7.75
C GLY A 98 -18.83 11.00 -7.28
N ASP A 99 -18.50 10.97 -6.00
CA ASP A 99 -17.43 11.79 -5.42
C ASP A 99 -16.12 11.02 -5.42
N VAL A 100 -15.04 11.65 -5.87
CA VAL A 100 -13.71 11.06 -5.91
C VAL A 100 -12.80 11.78 -4.92
N TRP A 101 -12.17 11.01 -4.05
CA TRP A 101 -11.30 11.49 -2.99
C TRP A 101 -9.87 10.97 -3.20
N LEU A 102 -8.89 11.85 -3.14
CA LEU A 102 -7.49 11.50 -3.08
C LEU A 102 -7.01 11.59 -1.65
N CYS A 103 -6.72 10.43 -1.06
CA CYS A 103 -6.11 10.30 0.26
C CYS A 103 -4.61 10.17 0.08
N SER A 104 -3.87 11.25 0.35
CA SER A 104 -2.44 11.33 0.11
C SER A 104 -1.68 11.64 1.40
N GLY A 105 -0.46 11.14 1.52
CA GLY A 105 0.41 11.42 2.65
C GLY A 105 1.32 10.23 3.01
N GLN A 106 1.75 10.18 4.26
CA GLN A 106 2.65 9.14 4.75
C GLN A 106 1.93 8.12 5.67
N SER A 107 2.62 7.62 6.69
CA SER A 107 2.21 6.48 7.52
C SER A 107 0.78 6.54 8.07
N ASN A 108 0.25 7.71 8.45
CA ASN A 108 -1.13 7.79 8.95
C ASN A 108 -2.19 7.48 7.88
N ILE A 109 -1.94 7.89 6.63
CA ILE A 109 -2.81 7.51 5.50
C ILE A 109 -2.59 6.04 5.12
N ASP A 110 -1.38 5.54 5.32
CA ASP A 110 -0.97 4.16 4.96
C ASP A 110 -1.41 3.09 5.98
N VAL A 111 -1.92 3.48 7.15
CA VAL A 111 -2.43 2.52 8.14
C VAL A 111 -3.58 1.70 7.56
N HIS A 112 -3.38 0.39 7.45
CA HIS A 112 -4.37 -0.54 6.91
C HIS A 112 -5.49 -0.86 7.92
N ILE A 113 -6.66 -1.27 7.42
CA ILE A 113 -7.76 -1.78 8.23
C ILE A 113 -7.30 -2.94 9.11
N GLU A 114 -6.49 -3.86 8.60
CA GLU A 114 -5.90 -4.97 9.35
C GLU A 114 -5.33 -4.52 10.70
N ARG A 115 -4.64 -3.39 10.72
CA ARG A 115 -3.95 -2.89 11.91
C ARG A 115 -4.92 -2.35 12.97
N VAL A 116 -6.01 -1.72 12.54
CA VAL A 116 -7.01 -1.14 13.43
C VAL A 116 -8.21 -2.07 13.69
N TYR A 117 -8.28 -3.18 12.96
CA TYR A 117 -9.39 -4.13 12.99
C TYR A 117 -9.86 -4.55 14.40
N PRO A 118 -8.97 -4.82 15.39
CA PRO A 118 -9.45 -5.21 16.72
C PRO A 118 -10.36 -4.19 17.41
N GLN A 119 -10.27 -2.93 17.02
CA GLN A 119 -11.14 -1.87 17.56
C GLN A 119 -12.46 -1.75 16.79
N TYR A 120 -12.52 -2.29 15.56
CA TYR A 120 -13.62 -2.09 14.61
C TYR A 120 -14.20 -3.40 14.04
N VAL A 121 -14.03 -4.52 14.77
CA VAL A 121 -14.43 -5.87 14.31
C VAL A 121 -15.85 -5.89 13.75
N LYS A 122 -16.82 -5.46 14.55
CA LYS A 122 -18.23 -5.49 14.16
C LYS A 122 -18.54 -4.62 12.95
N GLU A 123 -17.87 -3.49 12.85
CA GLU A 123 -18.08 -2.54 11.76
C GLU A 123 -17.49 -3.04 10.45
N VAL A 124 -16.27 -3.57 10.48
CA VAL A 124 -15.58 -4.06 9.28
C VAL A 124 -16.19 -5.37 8.77
N ASP A 125 -16.62 -6.26 9.68
CA ASP A 125 -17.21 -7.55 9.30
C ASP A 125 -18.61 -7.44 8.72
N ALA A 126 -19.37 -6.43 9.15
CA ALA A 126 -20.75 -6.26 8.74
C ALA A 126 -20.97 -5.30 7.56
N TYR A 127 -19.93 -4.60 7.10
CA TYR A 127 -20.11 -3.54 6.11
C TYR A 127 -19.53 -3.89 4.75
N GLU A 128 -20.43 -3.98 3.77
CA GLU A 128 -20.08 -4.11 2.36
C GLU A 128 -20.87 -3.09 1.53
N ASN A 129 -20.24 -2.50 0.54
CA ASN A 129 -20.92 -1.55 -0.34
C ASN A 129 -20.23 -1.46 -1.72
N ALA A 130 -20.92 -1.98 -2.74
CA ALA A 130 -20.40 -1.95 -4.11
C ALA A 130 -20.38 -0.54 -4.73
N GLN A 131 -20.99 0.46 -4.13
CA GLN A 131 -20.91 1.85 -4.61
C GLN A 131 -19.74 2.63 -3.97
N ILE A 132 -18.97 2.01 -3.09
CA ILE A 132 -17.70 2.56 -2.60
C ILE A 132 -16.60 1.75 -3.29
N ARG A 133 -15.73 2.44 -4.04
CA ARG A 133 -14.66 1.83 -4.83
C ARG A 133 -13.31 2.28 -4.30
N LEU A 134 -12.45 1.31 -4.11
CA LEU A 134 -11.13 1.46 -3.53
C LEU A 134 -10.07 1.31 -4.62
N PHE A 135 -9.15 2.26 -4.73
CA PHE A 135 -8.00 2.21 -5.61
C PHE A 135 -6.74 2.60 -4.83
N ARG A 136 -5.75 1.73 -4.77
CA ARG A 136 -4.47 2.04 -4.14
C ARG A 136 -3.39 2.19 -5.21
N VAL A 137 -2.76 3.35 -5.26
CA VAL A 137 -1.58 3.59 -6.08
C VAL A 137 -0.42 2.75 -5.51
N GLN A 138 0.21 1.97 -6.35
CA GLN A 138 1.40 1.22 -5.96
C GLN A 138 2.60 2.16 -5.93
N ASN A 139 3.36 2.10 -4.83
CA ASN A 139 4.59 2.85 -4.71
C ASN A 139 5.59 2.41 -5.79
N ASP A 140 6.20 3.39 -6.42
CA ASP A 140 7.27 3.20 -7.40
C ASP A 140 8.38 4.21 -7.15
N THR A 141 9.63 3.79 -7.33
CA THR A 141 10.79 4.65 -7.15
C THR A 141 11.42 4.93 -8.50
N ASP A 142 11.42 6.20 -8.89
CA ASP A 142 12.16 6.67 -10.05
C ASP A 142 12.91 7.95 -9.68
N THR A 143 14.22 7.92 -9.79
CA THR A 143 15.08 9.06 -9.48
C THR A 143 15.29 10.01 -10.66
N HIS A 144 14.79 9.65 -11.86
CA HIS A 144 15.02 10.43 -13.09
C HIS A 144 13.96 11.49 -13.35
N GLY A 145 12.82 11.43 -12.64
CA GLY A 145 11.80 12.46 -12.76
C GLY A 145 10.39 12.00 -12.45
N VAL A 146 9.45 12.91 -12.62
CA VAL A 146 8.03 12.68 -12.43
C VAL A 146 7.49 11.86 -13.60
N LYS A 147 6.62 10.92 -13.33
CA LYS A 147 5.92 10.12 -14.34
C LYS A 147 4.56 10.74 -14.66
N ASP A 148 4.14 10.62 -15.92
CA ASP A 148 2.83 11.07 -16.39
C ASP A 148 1.71 10.10 -16.01
N ASP A 149 2.04 8.86 -15.66
CA ASP A 149 1.11 7.83 -15.22
C ASP A 149 1.69 7.03 -14.06
N ILE A 150 0.81 6.36 -13.33
CA ILE A 150 1.20 5.41 -12.30
C ILE A 150 1.76 4.13 -12.94
N ARG A 151 2.63 3.43 -12.20
CA ARG A 151 3.23 2.18 -12.68
C ARG A 151 2.14 1.18 -13.08
N PRO A 152 2.26 0.53 -14.26
CA PRO A 152 1.38 -0.57 -14.65
C PRO A 152 1.45 -1.71 -13.63
N THR A 153 0.31 -2.08 -13.09
CA THR A 153 0.19 -3.12 -12.07
C THR A 153 -1.11 -3.88 -12.25
N ASN A 154 -1.27 -4.98 -11.54
CA ASN A 154 -2.54 -5.71 -11.44
C ASN A 154 -3.52 -5.06 -10.44
N ILE A 155 -3.27 -3.81 -10.05
CA ILE A 155 -4.15 -3.06 -9.16
C ILE A 155 -5.30 -2.48 -9.98
N ASN A 156 -6.51 -2.68 -9.50
CA ASN A 156 -7.74 -2.20 -10.11
C ASN A 156 -8.68 -1.65 -9.04
N TRP A 157 -9.66 -0.92 -9.50
CA TRP A 157 -10.77 -0.49 -8.67
C TRP A 157 -11.52 -1.69 -8.09
N LYS A 158 -11.71 -1.72 -6.78
CA LYS A 158 -12.36 -2.82 -6.09
C LYS A 158 -13.54 -2.31 -5.27
N PRO A 159 -14.67 -3.02 -5.25
CA PRO A 159 -15.77 -2.67 -4.36
C PRO A 159 -15.34 -2.84 -2.90
N LEU A 160 -15.91 -2.02 -2.03
CA LEU A 160 -15.65 -2.12 -0.61
C LEU A 160 -16.35 -3.34 -0.03
N ASN A 161 -15.57 -4.28 0.44
CA ASN A 161 -15.94 -5.43 1.29
C ASN A 161 -14.76 -5.74 2.22
N LYS A 162 -14.93 -6.66 3.17
CA LYS A 162 -13.89 -7.01 4.14
C LYS A 162 -12.56 -7.40 3.48
N GLN A 163 -12.60 -8.26 2.45
CA GLN A 163 -11.39 -8.75 1.78
C GLN A 163 -10.60 -7.60 1.11
N ASN A 164 -11.29 -6.73 0.38
CA ASN A 164 -10.66 -5.62 -0.33
C ASN A 164 -10.24 -4.49 0.62
N ALA A 165 -10.95 -4.31 1.72
CA ALA A 165 -10.64 -3.31 2.74
C ALA A 165 -9.46 -3.71 3.62
N TRP A 166 -9.20 -5.00 3.81
CA TRP A 166 -8.18 -5.50 4.73
C TRP A 166 -6.79 -4.87 4.51
N PRO A 167 -6.21 -4.87 3.29
CA PRO A 167 -4.94 -4.21 3.00
C PRO A 167 -5.10 -2.73 2.61
N PHE A 168 -6.26 -2.12 2.82
CA PHE A 168 -6.53 -0.75 2.39
C PHE A 168 -6.43 0.23 3.54
N SER A 169 -6.20 1.52 3.22
CA SER A 169 -6.15 2.62 4.18
C SER A 169 -7.38 2.68 5.07
N ALA A 170 -7.19 2.66 6.38
CA ALA A 170 -8.28 2.84 7.35
C ALA A 170 -8.93 4.22 7.20
N VAL A 171 -8.13 5.28 6.99
CA VAL A 171 -8.65 6.63 6.75
C VAL A 171 -9.52 6.65 5.49
N GLY A 172 -9.04 6.06 4.39
CA GLY A 172 -9.79 5.96 3.14
C GLY A 172 -11.09 5.16 3.29
N TYR A 173 -11.03 4.03 4.01
CA TYR A 173 -12.20 3.20 4.32
C TYR A 173 -13.29 3.99 5.07
N PHE A 174 -12.95 4.58 6.21
CA PHE A 174 -13.92 5.30 7.03
C PHE A 174 -14.43 6.58 6.35
N LEU A 175 -13.59 7.28 5.59
CA LEU A 175 -14.01 8.41 4.76
C LEU A 175 -15.08 7.97 3.76
N GLY A 176 -14.79 6.95 2.94
CA GLY A 176 -15.71 6.46 1.92
C GLY A 176 -17.04 6.01 2.51
N LYS A 177 -16.99 5.21 3.59
CA LYS A 177 -18.15 4.76 4.33
C LYS A 177 -19.00 5.93 4.83
N ARG A 178 -18.37 6.86 5.56
CA ARG A 178 -19.08 8.00 6.16
C ARG A 178 -19.70 8.92 5.13
N MET A 179 -18.99 9.18 4.03
CA MET A 179 -19.50 10.04 2.95
C MET A 179 -20.66 9.38 2.21
N PHE A 180 -20.59 8.07 1.96
CA PHE A 180 -21.69 7.34 1.37
C PHE A 180 -22.93 7.33 2.29
N GLU A 181 -22.78 7.02 3.56
CA GLU A 181 -23.87 7.04 4.55
C GLU A 181 -24.56 8.41 4.64
N LYS A 182 -23.78 9.48 4.53
CA LYS A 182 -24.28 10.85 4.60
C LYS A 182 -25.00 11.30 3.33
N THR A 183 -24.56 10.84 2.15
CA THR A 183 -24.97 11.42 0.86
C THR A 183 -25.74 10.46 -0.03
N GLY A 184 -25.59 9.15 0.14
CA GLY A 184 -26.10 8.12 -0.77
C GLY A 184 -25.43 8.13 -2.14
N VAL A 185 -24.31 8.85 -2.31
CA VAL A 185 -23.61 9.06 -3.58
C VAL A 185 -22.46 8.06 -3.69
N PRO A 186 -22.22 7.42 -4.86
CA PRO A 186 -21.05 6.59 -5.08
C PRO A 186 -19.75 7.29 -4.69
N GLN A 187 -18.83 6.57 -4.07
CA GLN A 187 -17.54 7.10 -3.59
C GLN A 187 -16.38 6.38 -4.27
N GLY A 188 -15.47 7.12 -4.87
CA GLY A 188 -14.18 6.62 -5.35
C GLY A 188 -13.07 7.07 -4.39
N ILE A 189 -12.37 6.13 -3.78
CA ILE A 189 -11.30 6.41 -2.83
C ILE A 189 -9.97 5.99 -3.46
N ILE A 190 -9.16 6.99 -3.80
CA ILE A 190 -7.81 6.79 -4.32
C ILE A 190 -6.85 7.03 -3.16
N VAL A 191 -6.04 6.04 -2.84
CA VAL A 191 -4.98 6.16 -1.82
C VAL A 191 -3.63 6.22 -2.52
N ASN A 192 -2.89 7.30 -2.26
CA ASN A 192 -1.51 7.50 -2.67
C ASN A 192 -0.71 7.89 -1.44
N SER A 193 -0.07 6.90 -0.81
CA SER A 193 0.64 7.08 0.46
C SER A 193 1.96 6.33 0.46
N TRP A 194 2.96 6.91 1.15
CA TRP A 194 4.24 6.25 1.38
C TRP A 194 4.78 6.63 2.75
N GLY A 195 4.79 5.67 3.67
CA GLY A 195 5.28 5.86 5.02
C GLY A 195 6.73 6.31 5.08
N GLY A 196 7.06 7.21 6.03
CA GLY A 196 8.42 7.73 6.22
C GLY A 196 8.84 8.85 5.26
N THR A 197 8.02 9.23 4.30
CA THR A 197 8.35 10.35 3.39
C THR A 197 8.26 11.69 4.10
N PRO A 198 9.20 12.62 3.87
CA PRO A 198 9.09 13.99 4.36
C PRO A 198 8.02 14.76 3.57
N ILE A 199 7.53 15.87 4.12
CA ILE A 199 6.46 16.66 3.49
C ILE A 199 6.86 17.19 2.12
N GLU A 200 8.13 17.48 1.92
CA GLU A 200 8.69 18.00 0.67
C GLU A 200 8.51 17.01 -0.50
N ALA A 201 8.43 15.71 -0.22
CA ALA A 201 8.15 14.70 -1.25
C ALA A 201 6.76 14.83 -1.89
N TRP A 202 5.86 15.61 -1.27
CA TRP A 202 4.48 15.83 -1.69
C TRP A 202 4.27 17.22 -2.31
N ILE A 203 5.35 17.99 -2.49
CA ILE A 203 5.33 19.34 -3.06
C ILE A 203 5.98 19.30 -4.45
N SER A 204 5.39 20.01 -5.42
CA SER A 204 5.98 20.06 -6.77
C SER A 204 7.37 20.68 -6.77
N ALA A 205 8.23 20.22 -7.68
CA ALA A 205 9.60 20.74 -7.80
C ALA A 205 9.63 22.26 -8.04
N ASP A 206 8.70 22.79 -8.81
CA ASP A 206 8.60 24.23 -9.10
C ASP A 206 8.33 25.05 -7.82
N SER A 207 7.45 24.56 -6.96
CA SER A 207 7.18 25.19 -5.67
C SER A 207 8.37 25.10 -4.72
N LEU A 208 9.04 23.95 -4.67
CA LEU A 208 10.25 23.77 -3.87
C LEU A 208 11.41 24.62 -4.37
N GLN A 209 11.56 24.78 -5.69
CA GLN A 209 12.62 25.60 -6.29
C GLN A 209 12.58 27.03 -5.80
N ARG A 210 11.37 27.59 -5.59
CA ARG A 210 11.20 28.95 -5.13
C ARG A 210 11.65 29.13 -3.66
N ASP A 211 11.22 28.24 -2.78
CA ASP A 211 11.36 28.41 -1.34
C ASP A 211 12.51 27.55 -0.73
N TYR A 212 12.82 26.42 -1.36
CA TYR A 212 13.78 25.43 -0.88
C TYR A 212 14.69 24.90 -2.01
N PRO A 213 15.42 25.76 -2.75
CA PRO A 213 16.22 25.35 -3.92
C PRO A 213 17.31 24.32 -3.60
N MET A 214 17.76 24.25 -2.35
CA MET A 214 18.73 23.24 -1.93
C MET A 214 18.17 21.82 -2.02
N LEU A 215 16.87 21.61 -1.74
CA LEU A 215 16.24 20.30 -1.86
C LEU A 215 16.19 19.84 -3.31
N VAL A 216 15.82 20.75 -4.22
CA VAL A 216 15.79 20.45 -5.66
C VAL A 216 17.20 20.11 -6.17
N ARG A 217 18.23 20.87 -5.78
CA ARG A 217 19.63 20.53 -6.13
C ARG A 217 20.06 19.18 -5.58
N ARG A 218 19.68 18.86 -4.32
CA ARG A 218 19.96 17.56 -3.74
C ARG A 218 19.29 16.43 -4.51
N THR A 219 18.04 16.61 -4.90
CA THR A 219 17.29 15.62 -5.70
C THR A 219 17.99 15.36 -7.04
N ALA A 220 18.56 16.39 -7.69
CA ALA A 220 19.28 16.24 -8.94
C ALA A 220 20.50 15.29 -8.84
N MET A 221 21.13 15.17 -7.66
CA MET A 221 22.22 14.21 -7.46
C MET A 221 21.77 12.75 -7.66
N TYR A 222 20.52 12.46 -7.29
CA TYR A 222 19.95 11.12 -7.43
C TYR A 222 19.54 10.75 -8.86
N GLN A 223 19.62 11.68 -9.81
CA GLN A 223 19.47 11.38 -11.24
C GLN A 223 20.71 10.69 -11.84
N ASN A 224 21.81 10.65 -11.09
CA ASN A 224 23.02 9.95 -11.46
C ASN A 224 23.00 8.52 -10.90
N ASP A 225 22.80 7.53 -11.76
CA ASP A 225 22.72 6.11 -11.38
C ASP A 225 23.98 5.60 -10.66
N ALA A 226 25.17 6.08 -11.06
CA ALA A 226 26.41 5.70 -10.39
C ALA A 226 26.46 6.22 -8.95
N TYR A 227 25.97 7.43 -8.71
CA TYR A 227 25.83 7.99 -7.37
C TYR A 227 24.84 7.18 -6.54
N VAL A 228 23.66 6.91 -7.09
CA VAL A 228 22.61 6.09 -6.39
C VAL A 228 23.18 4.72 -6.02
N LYS A 229 23.83 4.05 -6.97
CA LYS A 229 24.43 2.73 -6.74
C LYS A 229 25.49 2.78 -5.64
N ALA A 230 26.36 3.79 -5.66
CA ALA A 230 27.39 3.95 -4.62
C ALA A 230 26.76 4.20 -3.21
N GLN A 231 25.70 5.02 -3.13
CA GLN A 231 24.98 5.25 -1.87
C GLN A 231 24.31 3.97 -1.35
N MET A 232 23.67 3.20 -2.23
CA MET A 232 23.04 1.93 -1.85
C MET A 232 24.07 0.92 -1.34
N GLN A 233 25.25 0.84 -1.98
CA GLN A 233 26.33 -0.04 -1.54
C GLN A 233 26.88 0.39 -0.17
N ALA A 234 27.15 1.69 0.02
CA ALA A 234 27.64 2.23 1.29
C ALA A 234 26.63 1.99 2.43
N ASN A 235 25.35 2.23 2.19
CA ASN A 235 24.28 1.98 3.17
C ASN A 235 24.16 0.50 3.51
N GLY A 236 24.23 -0.39 2.50
CA GLY A 236 24.19 -1.82 2.70
C GLY A 236 25.40 -2.33 3.50
N GLU A 237 26.60 -1.78 3.27
CA GLU A 237 27.78 -2.12 4.06
C GLU A 237 27.66 -1.64 5.52
N ALA A 238 27.23 -0.40 5.73
CA ALA A 238 26.99 0.12 7.07
C ALA A 238 25.93 -0.71 7.84
N GLY A 239 24.87 -1.16 7.17
CA GLY A 239 23.86 -2.06 7.72
C GLY A 239 24.47 -3.39 8.18
N ARG A 240 25.24 -4.05 7.31
CA ARG A 240 25.92 -5.32 7.66
C ARG A 240 26.88 -5.17 8.84
N GLN A 241 27.64 -4.08 8.91
CA GLN A 241 28.53 -3.80 10.04
C GLN A 241 27.74 -3.59 11.34
N TRP A 242 26.63 -2.89 11.27
CA TRP A 242 25.72 -2.70 12.39
C TRP A 242 25.16 -4.04 12.90
N ASP A 243 24.61 -4.87 12.00
CA ASP A 243 24.07 -6.19 12.34
C ASP A 243 25.13 -7.09 12.96
N SER A 244 26.38 -7.05 12.46
CA SER A 244 27.51 -7.80 13.03
C SER A 244 27.80 -7.37 14.47
N LEU A 245 27.83 -6.06 14.74
CA LEU A 245 28.05 -5.55 16.10
C LEU A 245 26.92 -5.91 17.06
N LEU A 246 25.67 -5.88 16.60
CA LEU A 246 24.51 -6.33 17.39
C LEU A 246 24.63 -7.80 17.75
N ASN A 247 24.89 -8.67 16.76
CA ASN A 247 25.04 -10.10 16.97
C ASN A 247 26.18 -10.45 17.92
N GLU A 248 27.33 -9.78 17.79
CA GLU A 248 28.44 -9.93 18.74
C GLU A 248 28.06 -9.50 20.17
N GLY A 249 27.26 -8.45 20.29
CA GLY A 249 26.74 -7.98 21.58
C GLY A 249 25.80 -8.99 22.22
N GLU A 250 24.90 -9.59 21.43
CA GLU A 250 23.95 -10.62 21.87
C GLU A 250 24.67 -11.91 22.29
N GLU A 251 25.64 -12.37 21.50
CA GLU A 251 26.47 -13.53 21.83
C GLU A 251 27.20 -13.37 23.19
N LYS A 252 27.67 -12.17 23.50
CA LYS A 252 28.33 -11.84 24.77
C LYS A 252 27.34 -11.70 25.93
N GLY A 253 26.11 -11.25 25.66
CA GLY A 253 25.06 -11.02 26.65
C GLY A 253 24.32 -12.29 27.11
N LYS A 254 24.61 -13.40 26.56
CA LYS A 254 24.14 -14.77 26.66
C LYS A 254 23.04 -15.11 27.65
N GLY A 255 21.85 -15.19 27.14
CA GLY A 255 20.87 -16.13 27.65
C GLY A 255 20.85 -17.47 26.91
N LYS A 256 21.97 -17.95 26.31
CA LYS A 256 22.02 -19.23 25.60
C LYS A 256 22.81 -20.27 26.38
N GLU A 257 22.20 -21.43 26.70
CA GLU A 257 22.86 -22.66 27.08
C GLU A 257 22.38 -23.80 26.14
N GLU A 258 23.30 -24.57 25.57
CA GLU A 258 22.99 -25.76 24.71
C GLU A 258 22.07 -25.47 23.52
N GLY A 259 22.08 -24.27 22.97
CA GLY A 259 21.24 -23.87 21.83
C GLY A 259 19.92 -23.16 22.16
N ASP A 260 19.48 -23.22 23.43
CA ASP A 260 18.28 -22.54 23.91
C ASP A 260 18.61 -21.25 24.67
N TYR A 261 17.69 -20.30 24.66
CA TYR A 261 17.86 -19.09 25.45
C TYR A 261 17.51 -19.35 26.92
N LEU A 262 18.52 -19.29 27.78
CA LEU A 262 18.37 -19.46 29.22
C LEU A 262 17.25 -18.62 29.81
N TYR A 263 17.19 -17.35 29.41
CA TYR A 263 16.19 -16.39 29.91
C TYR A 263 14.76 -16.69 29.45
N ALA A 264 14.58 -17.47 28.40
CA ALA A 264 13.25 -17.93 27.99
C ALA A 264 12.73 -19.10 28.80
N SER A 265 13.63 -19.84 29.47
CA SER A 265 13.28 -21.04 30.26
C SER A 265 12.32 -20.72 31.41
N LEU A 266 11.34 -21.58 31.61
CA LEU A 266 10.44 -21.52 32.77
C LEU A 266 11.20 -21.70 34.11
N ALA A 267 12.28 -22.45 34.10
CA ALA A 267 13.07 -22.73 35.28
C ALA A 267 14.07 -21.62 35.65
N PHE A 268 14.20 -20.59 34.81
CA PHE A 268 15.10 -19.48 35.10
C PHE A 268 14.59 -18.64 36.28
N ASP A 269 15.49 -18.40 37.27
CA ASP A 269 15.20 -17.57 38.44
C ASP A 269 15.44 -16.09 38.09
N ASP A 270 14.36 -15.35 37.92
CA ASP A 270 14.37 -13.91 37.66
C ASP A 270 14.10 -13.05 38.88
N SER A 271 14.11 -13.63 40.09
CA SER A 271 13.86 -12.92 41.35
C SER A 271 14.84 -11.74 41.58
N GLY A 272 16.03 -11.85 41.02
CA GLY A 272 17.06 -10.77 41.04
C GLY A 272 16.89 -9.70 39.97
N TRP A 273 15.88 -9.81 39.07
CA TRP A 273 15.68 -8.84 38.00
C TRP A 273 14.96 -7.59 38.51
N LYS A 274 15.28 -6.46 37.87
CA LYS A 274 14.61 -5.20 38.17
C LYS A 274 13.16 -5.25 37.63
N THR A 275 12.20 -5.04 38.53
CA THR A 275 10.83 -4.80 38.11
C THR A 275 10.69 -3.44 37.43
N ILE A 276 10.07 -3.42 36.28
CA ILE A 276 9.75 -2.19 35.54
C ILE A 276 8.24 -2.12 35.29
N ASN A 277 7.72 -0.91 35.18
CA ASN A 277 6.40 -0.72 34.64
C ASN A 277 6.49 0.07 33.30
N GLN A 278 5.48 -0.04 32.51
CA GLN A 278 5.45 0.53 31.16
C GLN A 278 5.72 2.05 31.13
N ASN A 279 5.30 2.79 32.18
CA ASN A 279 5.42 4.23 32.22
C ASN A 279 6.84 4.70 32.64
N ASP A 280 7.58 3.84 33.35
CA ASP A 280 8.90 4.15 33.89
C ASP A 280 10.04 3.62 33.01
N TRP A 281 9.71 2.99 31.89
CA TRP A 281 10.67 2.45 30.95
C TRP A 281 11.44 3.58 30.24
N GLN A 282 12.71 3.71 30.52
CA GLN A 282 13.60 4.71 29.91
C GLN A 282 14.90 4.11 29.40
N TRP A 283 14.88 2.89 28.89
CA TRP A 283 16.09 2.34 28.29
C TRP A 283 16.42 3.08 26.97
N ARG A 284 17.63 3.57 26.85
CA ARG A 284 18.12 4.31 25.69
C ARG A 284 19.38 3.68 25.07
N GLY A 285 19.65 2.44 25.41
CA GLY A 285 20.77 1.68 24.88
C GLY A 285 20.52 1.15 23.46
N VAL A 286 21.58 0.61 22.89
CA VAL A 286 21.54 -0.20 21.65
C VAL A 286 21.78 -1.64 22.06
N GLY A 287 20.99 -2.57 21.51
CA GLY A 287 21.11 -4.00 21.82
C GLY A 287 19.76 -4.63 22.15
N SER A 288 19.78 -5.82 22.72
CA SER A 288 18.60 -6.56 23.12
C SER A 288 18.31 -6.46 24.62
N VAL A 289 17.05 -6.52 24.96
CA VAL A 289 16.56 -6.50 26.34
C VAL A 289 15.64 -7.67 26.54
N TRP A 290 15.83 -8.39 27.63
CA TRP A 290 14.97 -9.48 28.04
C TRP A 290 13.94 -8.99 29.04
N LEU A 291 12.68 -9.26 28.75
CA LEU A 291 11.53 -8.96 29.61
C LEU A 291 10.83 -10.25 29.98
N ARG A 292 10.47 -10.39 31.25
CA ARG A 292 9.74 -11.56 31.74
C ARG A 292 8.50 -11.11 32.48
N GLN A 293 7.40 -11.78 32.23
CA GLN A 293 6.11 -11.55 32.90
C GLN A 293 5.50 -12.86 33.36
N HIS A 294 5.32 -13.01 34.66
CA HIS A 294 4.57 -14.11 35.24
C HIS A 294 3.07 -13.87 35.15
N ILE A 295 2.33 -14.87 34.68
CA ILE A 295 0.87 -14.86 34.62
C ILE A 295 0.30 -16.13 35.24
N ASN A 296 -0.71 -16.00 36.10
CA ASN A 296 -1.38 -17.15 36.70
C ASN A 296 -2.61 -17.53 35.87
N ILE A 297 -2.66 -18.75 35.38
CA ILE A 297 -3.75 -19.29 34.57
C ILE A 297 -4.55 -20.29 35.42
N ASN A 298 -5.84 -20.10 35.51
CA ASN A 298 -6.72 -21.00 36.22
C ASN A 298 -6.98 -22.31 35.43
N LYS A 299 -7.48 -23.32 36.11
CA LYS A 299 -7.76 -24.65 35.54
C LYS A 299 -8.69 -24.58 34.31
N GLU A 300 -9.64 -23.68 34.32
CA GLU A 300 -10.61 -23.53 33.22
C GLU A 300 -9.94 -23.11 31.90
N HIS A 301 -8.90 -22.28 31.96
CA HIS A 301 -8.20 -21.74 30.79
C HIS A 301 -6.90 -22.50 30.47
N ALA A 302 -6.44 -23.33 31.38
CA ALA A 302 -5.27 -24.18 31.15
C ALA A 302 -5.47 -25.10 29.93
N ARG A 303 -4.41 -25.30 29.17
CA ARG A 303 -4.33 -26.12 27.95
C ARG A 303 -5.16 -25.66 26.76
N LYS A 304 -5.99 -24.62 26.90
CA LYS A 304 -6.76 -24.10 25.78
C LYS A 304 -5.85 -23.30 24.83
N ALA A 305 -6.17 -23.32 23.53
CA ALA A 305 -5.62 -22.37 22.58
C ALA A 305 -5.98 -20.93 22.98
N ALA A 306 -5.05 -20.01 22.81
CA ALA A 306 -5.24 -18.61 23.17
C ALA A 306 -4.53 -17.71 22.15
N ARG A 307 -4.68 -16.40 22.31
CA ARG A 307 -3.92 -15.41 21.55
C ARG A 307 -3.30 -14.40 22.51
N LEU A 308 -1.98 -14.25 22.39
CA LEU A 308 -1.22 -13.24 23.12
C LEU A 308 -1.24 -11.91 22.34
N LEU A 309 -1.61 -10.83 23.01
CA LEU A 309 -1.66 -9.48 22.45
C LEU A 309 -0.68 -8.58 23.24
N LEU A 310 0.49 -8.31 22.66
CA LEU A 310 1.54 -7.51 23.32
C LEU A 310 1.55 -6.04 22.87
N GLY A 311 0.70 -5.67 21.90
CA GLY A 311 0.75 -4.35 21.32
C GLY A 311 1.92 -4.18 20.35
N THR A 312 2.45 -2.97 20.23
CA THR A 312 3.58 -2.64 19.36
C THR A 312 4.86 -2.63 20.18
N LEU A 313 5.85 -3.40 19.77
CA LEU A 313 7.19 -3.41 20.35
C LEU A 313 8.19 -2.77 19.38
N PHE A 314 9.11 -2.00 19.92
CA PHE A 314 10.08 -1.23 19.16
C PHE A 314 11.50 -1.80 19.47
N ASP A 315 12.24 -2.30 18.49
CA ASP A 315 11.98 -2.39 17.04
C ASP A 315 11.48 -3.78 16.62
N GLN A 316 12.05 -4.83 17.21
CA GLN A 316 11.85 -6.23 16.86
C GLN A 316 11.65 -7.02 18.14
N ASP A 317 11.09 -8.21 18.02
CA ASP A 317 10.97 -9.13 19.15
C ASP A 317 10.97 -10.60 18.72
N VAL A 318 11.39 -11.44 19.67
CA VAL A 318 11.07 -12.85 19.69
C VAL A 318 10.37 -13.11 21.02
N THR A 319 9.20 -13.73 20.97
CA THR A 319 8.36 -13.94 22.16
C THR A 319 8.22 -15.43 22.46
N TYR A 320 8.41 -15.76 23.72
CA TYR A 320 8.33 -17.12 24.25
C TYR A 320 7.22 -17.23 25.30
N LEU A 321 6.58 -18.38 25.38
CA LEU A 321 5.71 -18.78 26.48
C LEU A 321 6.23 -20.09 27.07
N ASN A 322 6.55 -20.10 28.35
CA ASN A 322 7.08 -21.26 29.07
C ASN A 322 8.32 -21.90 28.41
N GLY A 323 9.18 -21.06 27.79
CA GLY A 323 10.40 -21.51 27.10
C GLY A 323 10.21 -21.85 25.62
N GLN A 324 8.97 -21.95 25.13
CA GLN A 324 8.70 -22.23 23.71
C GLN A 324 8.43 -20.93 22.96
N GLU A 325 9.10 -20.73 21.83
CA GLU A 325 8.81 -19.61 20.94
C GLU A 325 7.37 -19.70 20.41
N VAL A 326 6.62 -18.60 20.55
CA VAL A 326 5.24 -18.46 20.08
C VAL A 326 5.10 -17.46 18.94
N GLY A 327 6.12 -16.66 18.68
CA GLY A 327 6.16 -15.75 17.56
C GLY A 327 7.31 -14.76 17.60
N HIS A 328 7.55 -14.14 16.44
CA HIS A 328 8.52 -13.07 16.28
C HIS A 328 8.05 -12.03 15.28
N THR A 329 8.55 -10.81 15.40
CA THR A 329 8.27 -9.73 14.44
C THR A 329 9.52 -8.88 14.28
N TYR A 330 10.05 -8.83 13.07
CA TYR A 330 11.28 -8.08 12.73
C TYR A 330 11.01 -6.66 12.22
N TYR A 331 9.93 -6.05 12.70
CA TYR A 331 9.53 -4.72 12.27
C TYR A 331 8.73 -4.00 13.36
N GLN A 332 9.02 -2.72 13.57
CA GLN A 332 8.52 -1.98 14.73
C GLN A 332 7.00 -1.71 14.74
N TYR A 333 6.33 -1.65 13.60
CA TYR A 333 4.95 -1.14 13.55
C TYR A 333 3.83 -2.17 13.74
N PRO A 334 3.94 -3.43 13.31
CA PRO A 334 2.85 -4.38 13.49
C PRO A 334 2.56 -4.64 14.97
N PRO A 335 1.31 -4.63 15.41
CA PRO A 335 0.96 -5.11 16.75
C PRO A 335 1.22 -6.63 16.84
N ARG A 336 1.86 -7.04 17.92
CA ARG A 336 2.21 -8.44 18.20
C ARG A 336 0.93 -9.19 18.59
N ARG A 337 0.59 -10.19 17.79
CA ARG A 337 -0.60 -11.04 17.95
C ARG A 337 -0.19 -12.47 17.67
N TYR A 338 0.26 -13.18 18.72
CA TYR A 338 0.81 -14.51 18.59
C TYR A 338 -0.20 -15.55 19.04
N ASP A 339 -0.43 -16.58 18.22
CA ASP A 339 -1.32 -17.67 18.56
C ASP A 339 -0.60 -18.64 19.50
N ILE A 340 -1.22 -18.91 20.63
CA ILE A 340 -0.74 -19.87 21.62
C ILE A 340 -1.41 -21.20 21.33
N PRO A 341 -0.63 -22.24 21.00
CA PRO A 341 -1.19 -23.55 20.70
C PRO A 341 -1.83 -24.20 21.93
N GLU A 342 -2.78 -25.08 21.66
CA GLU A 342 -3.38 -25.92 22.71
C GLU A 342 -2.31 -26.72 23.43
N GLY A 343 -2.42 -26.80 24.77
CA GLY A 343 -1.50 -27.56 25.62
C GLY A 343 -0.30 -26.76 26.17
N LEU A 344 0.04 -25.60 25.60
CA LEU A 344 1.19 -24.80 26.04
C LEU A 344 0.91 -24.01 27.34
N LEU A 345 -0.28 -23.48 27.52
CA LEU A 345 -0.71 -22.85 28.78
C LEU A 345 -0.90 -23.91 29.87
N ARG A 346 -0.34 -23.68 31.06
CA ARG A 346 -0.42 -24.56 32.24
C ARG A 346 -1.35 -23.95 33.28
N GLU A 347 -1.93 -24.80 34.13
CA GLU A 347 -2.56 -24.35 35.38
C GLU A 347 -1.49 -23.80 36.32
N GLY A 348 -1.76 -22.64 36.94
CA GLY A 348 -0.81 -21.94 37.79
C GLY A 348 0.10 -20.97 37.01
N ASP A 349 1.35 -20.93 37.40
CA ASP A 349 2.33 -19.96 36.88
C ASP A 349 2.78 -20.31 35.44
N ASN A 350 2.74 -19.28 34.58
CA ASN A 350 3.27 -19.33 33.22
C ASN A 350 4.12 -18.08 33.02
N VAL A 351 5.15 -18.20 32.21
CA VAL A 351 6.10 -17.12 31.96
C VAL A 351 6.07 -16.72 30.49
N ILE A 352 5.74 -15.47 30.23
CA ILE A 352 5.93 -14.81 28.94
C ILE A 352 7.31 -14.16 28.98
N THR A 353 8.14 -14.44 27.99
CA THR A 353 9.46 -13.83 27.81
C THR A 353 9.52 -13.16 26.45
N VAL A 354 10.02 -11.95 26.40
CA VAL A 354 10.17 -11.17 25.17
C VAL A 354 11.58 -10.67 25.09
#